data_52c3d007e9607095f007facf701b98a4
#
_entry.id   52c3d007e9607095f007facf701b98a4
#
_cell.length_a   1.000
_cell.length_b   1.000
_cell.length_c   1.000
_cell.angle_alpha   90.00
_cell.angle_beta   90.00
_cell.angle_gamma   90.00
#
_symmetry.space_group_name_H-M   'P 1'
#
loop_
_entity.id
_entity.type
_entity.pdbx_description
1 polymer ?
#
loop_
_entity_poly.entity_id
_entity_poly.type
_entity_poly.pdbx_seq_one_letter_code
_entity_poly.pdbx_strand_id
1 'polypeptide(L)'
;MYKRQIHGNAKVTKDNWDGGVQLKEEVDATKFLPLIKSDEAFKMPSVTVMDTKKAYTFVLDNVGANFPKRDAVDARVIKTVQTGKAIYAKDAPEFVSPYVKRRLPADSYKQGIITDIRQVGGLPEYKGEAVVDSDGDGMPDAWEIANGLNPNDPADANMDCNGDGYTNIEKYINGIDPAKKVDWTDIKNNHDTLAKRKSLM
;
A
#
# COMPACT_ATOMS: atom_id res chain seq x y z
N MET A 1 20.89 8.92 5.80
CA MET A 1 20.14 8.93 4.54
C MET A 1 19.91 7.48 4.12
N TYR A 2 18.65 7.03 4.00
CA TYR A 2 18.35 5.67 3.57
C TYR A 2 18.85 5.45 2.15
N LYS A 3 19.56 4.36 1.90
CA LYS A 3 19.83 3.91 0.53
C LYS A 3 18.50 3.56 -0.12
N ARG A 4 17.95 4.44 -0.96
CA ARG A 4 16.88 4.07 -1.87
C ARG A 4 17.46 3.06 -2.85
N GLN A 5 16.96 1.84 -2.82
CA GLN A 5 17.30 0.88 -3.86
C GLN A 5 16.48 1.21 -5.11
N ILE A 6 17.17 1.58 -6.18
CA ILE A 6 16.54 1.83 -7.48
C ILE A 6 16.90 0.64 -8.38
N HIS A 7 15.91 -0.20 -8.66
CA HIS A 7 16.07 -1.33 -9.57
C HIS A 7 15.52 -1.00 -10.96
N GLY A 8 16.18 -1.55 -11.97
CA GLY A 8 15.71 -1.46 -13.36
C GLY A 8 15.95 -0.12 -14.05
N ASN A 9 16.64 0.82 -13.40
CA ASN A 9 17.06 2.06 -14.04
C ASN A 9 18.46 1.90 -14.65
N ALA A 10 18.55 1.98 -15.98
CA ALA A 10 19.83 1.86 -16.70
C ALA A 10 20.87 2.92 -16.32
N LYS A 11 20.46 4.01 -15.68
CA LYS A 11 21.35 5.10 -15.22
C LYS A 11 21.94 4.86 -13.83
N VAL A 12 21.43 3.89 -13.07
CA VAL A 12 21.93 3.56 -11.72
C VAL A 12 22.70 2.25 -11.80
N THR A 13 24.02 2.29 -11.82
CA THR A 13 24.85 1.14 -12.11
C THR A 13 25.38 0.42 -10.87
N LYS A 14 26.01 1.12 -9.95
CA LYS A 14 26.73 0.52 -8.83
C LYS A 14 26.19 0.86 -7.46
N ASP A 15 25.75 2.08 -7.26
CA ASP A 15 25.13 2.52 -6.02
C ASP A 15 24.00 3.53 -6.26
N ASN A 16 23.24 3.83 -5.21
CA ASN A 16 22.08 4.72 -5.34
C ASN A 16 22.46 6.21 -5.48
N TRP A 17 23.74 6.55 -5.37
CA TRP A 17 24.24 7.89 -5.62
C TRP A 17 24.49 8.12 -7.11
N ASP A 18 24.83 7.04 -7.83
CA ASP A 18 25.06 7.08 -9.27
C ASP A 18 23.71 7.17 -10.01
N GLY A 19 23.38 8.36 -10.45
CA GLY A 19 22.12 8.71 -11.11
C GLY A 19 20.89 8.82 -10.19
N GLY A 20 21.00 8.41 -8.93
CA GLY A 20 19.92 8.55 -7.94
C GLY A 20 19.89 9.89 -7.22
N VAL A 21 21.01 10.59 -7.20
CA VAL A 21 21.14 11.96 -6.71
C VAL A 21 21.60 12.84 -7.84
N GLN A 22 20.78 13.81 -8.23
CA GLN A 22 21.10 14.77 -9.27
C GLN A 22 21.34 16.13 -8.61
N LEU A 23 22.51 16.70 -8.86
CA LEU A 23 22.85 18.07 -8.47
C LEU A 23 22.54 19.00 -9.64
N LYS A 24 22.22 20.25 -9.34
CA LYS A 24 22.14 21.29 -10.37
C LYS A 24 23.52 21.50 -11.01
N GLU A 25 23.54 21.88 -12.29
CA GLU A 25 24.78 22.07 -13.06
C GLU A 25 25.77 23.04 -12.42
N GLU A 26 25.24 24.04 -11.70
CA GLU A 26 26.07 25.05 -11.05
C GLU A 26 26.71 24.57 -9.73
N VAL A 27 26.35 23.38 -9.24
CA VAL A 27 26.83 22.85 -7.96
C VAL A 27 28.06 22.00 -8.17
N ASP A 28 29.17 22.41 -7.56
CA ASP A 28 30.40 21.61 -7.55
C ASP A 28 30.20 20.31 -6.75
N ALA A 29 30.04 19.21 -7.48
CA ALA A 29 29.78 17.90 -6.89
C ALA A 29 30.91 17.45 -5.96
N THR A 30 32.15 17.82 -6.24
CA THR A 30 33.32 17.39 -5.46
C THR A 30 33.30 18.03 -4.07
N LYS A 31 32.77 19.22 -3.95
CA LYS A 31 32.63 19.94 -2.68
C LYS A 31 31.34 19.58 -1.95
N PHE A 32 30.27 19.38 -2.68
CA PHE A 32 28.93 19.23 -2.10
C PHE A 32 28.60 17.78 -1.67
N LEU A 33 28.97 16.79 -2.47
CA LEU A 33 28.67 15.38 -2.15
C LEU A 33 29.25 14.93 -0.81
N PRO A 34 30.51 15.28 -0.41
CA PRO A 34 31.02 14.90 0.89
C PRO A 34 30.23 15.48 2.08
N LEU A 35 29.49 16.58 1.87
CA LEU A 35 28.67 17.20 2.92
C LEU A 35 27.32 16.51 3.12
N ILE A 36 26.79 15.86 2.08
CA ILE A 36 25.46 15.24 2.10
C ILE A 36 25.50 13.72 2.07
N LYS A 37 26.59 13.13 1.60
CA LYS A 37 26.78 11.68 1.53
C LYS A 37 27.37 11.17 2.85
N SER A 38 26.71 10.20 3.46
CA SER A 38 27.26 9.44 4.58
C SER A 38 27.41 7.98 4.15
N ASP A 39 28.57 7.41 4.44
CA ASP A 39 28.82 5.98 4.19
C ASP A 39 28.23 5.10 5.29
N GLU A 40 27.89 5.70 6.44
CA GLU A 40 27.21 5.03 7.54
C GLU A 40 25.74 5.45 7.63
N ALA A 41 24.88 4.49 7.94
CA ALA A 41 23.47 4.77 8.22
C ALA A 41 23.35 5.52 9.56
N PHE A 42 22.40 6.47 9.63
CA PHE A 42 22.05 7.08 10.92
C PHE A 42 21.59 6.01 11.91
N LYS A 43 21.94 6.18 13.17
CA LYS A 43 21.44 5.29 14.25
C LYS A 43 19.92 5.42 14.33
N MET A 44 19.25 4.32 14.15
CA MET A 44 17.79 4.21 14.17
C MET A 44 17.38 2.94 14.88
N PRO A 45 16.18 2.86 15.44
CA PRO A 45 15.60 1.58 15.84
C PRO A 45 15.67 0.56 14.71
N SER A 46 15.90 -0.69 15.07
CA SER A 46 15.91 -1.78 14.09
C SER A 46 14.56 -1.90 13.40
N VAL A 47 14.59 -2.03 12.08
CA VAL A 47 13.41 -2.27 11.25
C VAL A 47 13.64 -3.47 10.35
N THR A 48 12.61 -4.26 10.11
CA THR A 48 12.68 -5.35 9.15
C THR A 48 12.72 -4.78 7.73
N VAL A 49 13.73 -5.16 6.96
CA VAL A 49 13.90 -4.71 5.59
C VAL A 49 13.61 -5.87 4.65
N MET A 50 12.70 -5.65 3.73
CA MET A 50 12.37 -6.61 2.69
C MET A 50 13.26 -6.39 1.45
N ASP A 51 13.65 -7.48 0.80
CA ASP A 51 14.28 -7.41 -0.53
C ASP A 51 13.37 -6.67 -1.52
N THR A 52 13.96 -5.85 -2.39
CA THR A 52 13.20 -4.96 -3.28
C THR A 52 12.22 -5.70 -4.20
N LYS A 53 12.61 -6.87 -4.72
CA LYS A 53 11.73 -7.66 -5.60
C LYS A 53 10.59 -8.28 -4.81
N LYS A 54 10.87 -8.76 -3.60
CA LYS A 54 9.85 -9.26 -2.67
C LYS A 54 8.92 -8.13 -2.24
N ALA A 55 9.47 -6.94 -1.93
CA ALA A 55 8.69 -5.76 -1.59
C ALA A 55 7.74 -5.34 -2.72
N TYR A 56 8.19 -5.39 -3.98
CA TYR A 56 7.33 -5.11 -5.13
C TYR A 56 6.13 -6.06 -5.19
N THR A 57 6.37 -7.36 -5.09
CA THR A 57 5.29 -8.36 -5.09
C THR A 57 4.37 -8.17 -3.88
N PHE A 58 4.95 -8.00 -2.68
CA PHE A 58 4.19 -7.80 -1.45
C PHE A 58 3.26 -6.56 -1.53
N VAL A 59 3.77 -5.45 -2.07
CA VAL A 59 2.96 -4.23 -2.25
C VAL A 59 1.82 -4.48 -3.22
N LEU A 60 2.06 -5.09 -4.39
CA LEU A 60 1.01 -5.37 -5.36
C LEU A 60 -0.06 -6.33 -4.82
N ASP A 61 0.35 -7.27 -3.97
CA ASP A 61 -0.57 -8.24 -3.37
C ASP A 61 -1.45 -7.63 -2.25
N ASN A 62 -0.95 -6.59 -1.58
CA ASN A 62 -1.58 -6.06 -0.37
C ASN A 62 -2.07 -4.61 -0.48
N VAL A 63 -1.69 -3.87 -1.53
CA VAL A 63 -2.07 -2.46 -1.69
C VAL A 63 -3.54 -2.32 -2.10
N GLY A 64 -4.13 -1.19 -1.70
CA GLY A 64 -5.51 -0.83 -2.03
C GLY A 64 -6.55 -1.55 -1.17
N ALA A 65 -7.82 -1.37 -1.53
CA ALA A 65 -8.95 -2.03 -0.89
C ALA A 65 -9.01 -3.50 -1.34
N ASN A 66 -8.25 -4.36 -0.66
CA ASN A 66 -8.07 -5.76 -1.05
C ASN A 66 -8.81 -6.76 -0.13
N PHE A 67 -9.46 -6.28 0.92
CA PHE A 67 -10.15 -7.11 1.89
C PHE A 67 -11.61 -6.66 2.06
N PRO A 68 -12.58 -7.58 2.10
CA PRO A 68 -12.47 -9.04 1.88
C PRO A 68 -12.15 -9.40 0.42
N LYS A 69 -12.43 -8.51 -0.54
CA LYS A 69 -12.17 -8.71 -1.96
C LYS A 69 -11.72 -7.41 -2.60
N ARG A 70 -10.64 -7.49 -3.39
CA ARG A 70 -10.16 -6.31 -4.13
C ARG A 70 -11.19 -5.86 -5.16
N ASP A 71 -11.43 -4.55 -5.21
CA ASP A 71 -12.34 -3.98 -6.17
C ASP A 71 -11.74 -3.90 -7.59
N ALA A 72 -12.60 -3.61 -8.58
CA ALA A 72 -12.20 -3.56 -9.98
C ALA A 72 -11.30 -2.36 -10.30
N VAL A 73 -11.39 -1.26 -9.54
CA VAL A 73 -10.54 -0.07 -9.72
C VAL A 73 -9.11 -0.41 -9.34
N ASP A 74 -8.91 -0.94 -8.14
CA ASP A 74 -7.58 -1.33 -7.66
C ASP A 74 -6.98 -2.46 -8.50
N ALA A 75 -7.77 -3.44 -8.90
CA ALA A 75 -7.32 -4.51 -9.78
C ALA A 75 -6.81 -3.96 -11.13
N ARG A 76 -7.51 -2.96 -11.71
CA ARG A 76 -7.08 -2.29 -12.93
C ARG A 76 -5.77 -1.51 -12.73
N VAL A 77 -5.67 -0.75 -11.64
CA VAL A 77 -4.45 0.03 -11.32
C VAL A 77 -3.24 -0.89 -11.16
N ILE A 78 -3.39 -1.97 -10.40
CA ILE A 78 -2.32 -2.96 -10.21
C ILE A 78 -1.90 -3.55 -11.54
N LYS A 79 -2.86 -3.93 -12.38
CA LYS A 79 -2.54 -4.47 -13.71
C LYS A 79 -1.83 -3.45 -14.60
N THR A 80 -2.16 -2.17 -14.48
CA THR A 80 -1.45 -1.07 -15.14
C THR A 80 0.01 -1.03 -14.69
N VAL A 81 0.26 -1.15 -13.40
CA VAL A 81 1.63 -1.19 -12.85
C VAL A 81 2.40 -2.42 -13.35
N GLN A 82 1.78 -3.60 -13.30
CA GLN A 82 2.41 -4.86 -13.73
C GLN A 82 2.77 -4.88 -15.21
N THR A 83 1.92 -4.29 -16.05
CA THR A 83 2.09 -4.34 -17.51
C THR A 83 2.81 -3.12 -18.08
N GLY A 84 2.89 -2.02 -17.33
CA GLY A 84 3.38 -0.73 -17.82
C GLY A 84 2.50 -0.12 -18.91
N LYS A 85 1.24 -0.56 -19.04
CA LYS A 85 0.31 -0.11 -20.09
C LYS A 85 -0.94 0.46 -19.47
N ALA A 86 -1.39 1.60 -19.96
CA ALA A 86 -2.69 2.17 -19.61
C ALA A 86 -3.83 1.19 -19.97
N ILE A 87 -4.78 1.06 -19.04
CA ILE A 87 -5.98 0.22 -19.23
C ILE A 87 -7.19 1.14 -19.17
N TYR A 88 -7.97 1.14 -20.25
CA TYR A 88 -9.14 1.97 -20.42
C TYR A 88 -10.22 1.22 -21.21
N ALA A 89 -11.44 1.74 -21.19
CA ALA A 89 -12.57 1.16 -21.93
C ALA A 89 -12.38 1.29 -23.44
N LYS A 90 -12.86 0.32 -24.21
CA LYS A 90 -12.79 0.34 -25.67
C LYS A 90 -13.41 1.61 -26.27
N ASP A 91 -14.54 2.05 -25.68
CA ASP A 91 -15.30 3.22 -26.12
C ASP A 91 -15.08 4.41 -25.16
N ALA A 92 -13.88 4.52 -24.61
CA ALA A 92 -13.51 5.57 -23.67
C ALA A 92 -13.71 6.97 -24.33
N PRO A 93 -14.52 7.85 -23.72
CA PRO A 93 -14.75 9.18 -24.28
C PRO A 93 -13.55 10.09 -24.08
N GLU A 94 -13.30 10.95 -25.05
CA GLU A 94 -12.45 12.10 -24.83
C GLU A 94 -13.14 13.09 -23.89
N PHE A 95 -12.42 13.58 -22.91
CA PHE A 95 -12.96 14.49 -21.91
C PHE A 95 -11.92 15.47 -21.39
N VAL A 96 -12.29 16.74 -21.36
CA VAL A 96 -11.47 17.80 -20.74
C VAL A 96 -12.13 18.17 -19.42
N SER A 97 -11.48 17.82 -18.31
CA SER A 97 -11.97 18.16 -16.98
C SER A 97 -11.98 19.67 -16.75
N PRO A 98 -13.12 20.27 -16.38
CA PRO A 98 -13.17 21.70 -16.05
C PRO A 98 -12.43 22.05 -14.74
N TYR A 99 -12.15 21.05 -13.93
CA TYR A 99 -11.51 21.22 -12.62
C TYR A 99 -10.00 21.13 -12.64
N VAL A 100 -9.39 20.68 -13.73
CA VAL A 100 -7.95 20.56 -13.85
C VAL A 100 -7.35 21.87 -14.34
N LYS A 101 -6.58 22.53 -13.48
CA LYS A 101 -5.91 23.79 -13.82
C LYS A 101 -4.85 23.63 -14.92
N ARG A 102 -4.24 22.45 -15.04
CA ARG A 102 -3.33 22.09 -16.14
C ARG A 102 -4.14 21.53 -17.29
N ARG A 103 -3.87 22.00 -18.49
CA ARG A 103 -4.49 21.46 -19.69
C ARG A 103 -3.95 20.05 -19.94
N LEU A 104 -4.74 19.05 -19.60
CA LEU A 104 -4.49 17.69 -20.02
C LEU A 104 -5.13 17.48 -21.40
N PRO A 105 -4.50 16.71 -22.30
CA PRO A 105 -5.15 16.30 -23.54
C PRO A 105 -6.47 15.57 -23.26
N ALA A 106 -7.46 15.74 -24.12
CA ALA A 106 -8.76 15.09 -23.96
C ALA A 106 -8.66 13.55 -23.94
N ASP A 107 -7.61 13.00 -24.53
CA ASP A 107 -7.28 11.59 -24.58
C ASP A 107 -6.20 11.16 -23.57
N SER A 108 -6.00 11.93 -22.51
CA SER A 108 -5.00 11.65 -21.45
C SER A 108 -5.11 10.25 -20.85
N TYR A 109 -6.30 9.64 -20.89
CA TYR A 109 -6.53 8.27 -20.44
C TYR A 109 -5.70 7.23 -21.20
N LYS A 110 -5.34 7.49 -22.46
CA LYS A 110 -4.42 6.62 -23.24
C LYS A 110 -3.00 6.57 -22.65
N GLN A 111 -2.65 7.58 -21.84
CA GLN A 111 -1.40 7.66 -21.10
C GLN A 111 -1.57 7.27 -19.61
N GLY A 112 -2.74 6.76 -19.23
CA GLY A 112 -3.05 6.34 -17.85
C GLY A 112 -3.57 7.45 -16.93
N ILE A 113 -3.79 8.67 -17.45
CA ILE A 113 -4.35 9.78 -16.68
C ILE A 113 -5.85 9.83 -16.92
N ILE A 114 -6.60 9.22 -16.00
CA ILE A 114 -8.06 9.14 -16.07
C ILE A 114 -8.66 10.44 -15.54
N THR A 115 -9.51 11.07 -16.34
CA THR A 115 -10.16 12.34 -16.01
C THR A 115 -11.70 12.22 -15.94
N ASP A 116 -12.24 11.08 -16.37
CA ASP A 116 -13.66 10.74 -16.31
C ASP A 116 -13.83 9.24 -16.08
N ILE A 117 -14.76 8.84 -15.22
CA ILE A 117 -14.99 7.43 -14.87
C ILE A 117 -15.39 6.57 -16.07
N ARG A 118 -16.06 7.17 -17.07
CA ARG A 118 -16.47 6.45 -18.30
C ARG A 118 -15.28 5.97 -19.12
N GLN A 119 -14.12 6.61 -18.96
CA GLN A 119 -12.87 6.21 -19.63
C GLN A 119 -12.37 4.83 -19.17
N VAL A 120 -12.85 4.37 -18.02
CA VAL A 120 -12.48 3.07 -17.44
C VAL A 120 -13.67 2.12 -17.23
N GLY A 121 -14.79 2.43 -17.89
CA GLY A 121 -15.98 1.59 -17.86
C GLY A 121 -17.03 1.97 -16.81
N GLY A 122 -16.91 3.15 -16.19
CA GLY A 122 -17.85 3.62 -15.18
C GLY A 122 -17.46 3.23 -13.76
N LEU A 123 -18.39 3.41 -12.82
CA LEU A 123 -18.25 2.93 -11.45
C LEU A 123 -18.37 1.40 -11.42
N PRO A 124 -17.49 0.70 -10.70
CA PRO A 124 -17.63 -0.74 -10.54
C PRO A 124 -18.90 -1.07 -9.73
N GLU A 125 -19.63 -2.07 -10.15
CA GLU A 125 -20.67 -2.67 -9.32
C GLU A 125 -20.02 -3.69 -8.37
N TYR A 126 -20.20 -3.50 -7.08
CA TYR A 126 -19.82 -4.51 -6.10
C TYR A 126 -20.88 -5.61 -6.09
N LYS A 127 -20.49 -6.81 -6.52
CA LYS A 127 -21.33 -8.01 -6.48
C LYS A 127 -20.70 -8.98 -5.47
N GLY A 128 -21.14 -8.94 -4.25
CA GLY A 128 -20.69 -9.82 -3.17
C GLY A 128 -21.69 -9.78 -2.02
N GLU A 129 -21.64 -10.77 -1.17
CA GLU A 129 -22.36 -10.72 0.09
C GLU A 129 -21.74 -9.63 0.97
N ALA A 130 -22.58 -8.83 1.61
CA ALA A 130 -22.12 -7.87 2.59
C ALA A 130 -21.55 -8.63 3.80
N VAL A 131 -20.42 -8.19 4.27
CA VAL A 131 -19.89 -8.66 5.56
C VAL A 131 -20.81 -8.11 6.65
N VAL A 132 -21.30 -8.99 7.53
CA VAL A 132 -22.15 -8.58 8.66
C VAL A 132 -21.24 -7.99 9.71
N ASP A 133 -21.56 -6.77 10.11
CA ASP A 133 -20.94 -5.96 11.16
C ASP A 133 -22.09 -5.29 11.87
N SER A 134 -22.56 -5.88 12.99
CA SER A 134 -23.83 -5.57 13.61
C SER A 134 -23.81 -4.27 14.40
N ASP A 135 -22.67 -3.89 14.94
CA ASP A 135 -22.50 -2.65 15.73
C ASP A 135 -21.78 -1.54 14.94
N GLY A 136 -21.25 -1.85 13.76
CA GLY A 136 -20.67 -0.88 12.83
C GLY A 136 -19.29 -0.38 13.25
N ASP A 137 -18.51 -1.16 13.97
CA ASP A 137 -17.20 -0.80 14.46
C ASP A 137 -16.05 -1.09 13.48
N GLY A 138 -16.35 -1.82 12.40
CA GLY A 138 -15.42 -2.18 11.33
C GLY A 138 -14.83 -3.58 11.48
N MET A 139 -15.22 -4.35 12.50
CA MET A 139 -14.89 -5.76 12.65
C MET A 139 -16.10 -6.63 12.27
N PRO A 140 -15.94 -7.68 11.48
CA PRO A 140 -17.06 -8.57 11.17
C PRO A 140 -17.51 -9.39 12.39
N ASP A 141 -18.82 -9.57 12.58
CA ASP A 141 -19.41 -10.41 13.63
C ASP A 141 -18.72 -11.79 13.73
N ALA A 142 -18.49 -12.42 12.56
CA ALA A 142 -17.86 -13.73 12.51
C ALA A 142 -16.44 -13.73 13.07
N TRP A 143 -15.68 -12.68 12.83
CA TRP A 143 -14.32 -12.54 13.36
C TRP A 143 -14.36 -12.27 14.87
N GLU A 144 -15.26 -11.41 15.33
CA GLU A 144 -15.41 -11.09 16.74
C GLU A 144 -15.81 -12.33 17.56
N ILE A 145 -16.82 -13.06 17.10
CA ILE A 145 -17.25 -14.30 17.74
C ILE A 145 -16.11 -15.33 17.81
N ALA A 146 -15.37 -15.47 16.71
CA ALA A 146 -14.23 -16.40 16.66
C ALA A 146 -13.10 -16.03 17.63
N ASN A 147 -13.01 -14.76 18.03
CA ASN A 147 -11.98 -14.23 18.89
C ASN A 147 -12.48 -13.85 20.30
N GLY A 148 -13.74 -14.17 20.61
CA GLY A 148 -14.32 -13.95 21.94
C GLY A 148 -14.68 -12.50 22.24
N LEU A 149 -14.88 -11.70 21.19
CA LEU A 149 -15.36 -10.32 21.25
C LEU A 149 -16.90 -10.29 21.11
N ASN A 150 -17.49 -9.12 21.30
CA ASN A 150 -18.94 -8.97 21.30
C ASN A 150 -19.42 -8.17 20.08
N PRO A 151 -20.06 -8.82 19.06
CA PRO A 151 -20.49 -8.17 17.82
C PRO A 151 -21.65 -7.16 18.00
N ASN A 152 -21.97 -6.78 19.23
CA ASN A 152 -22.96 -5.76 19.56
C ASN A 152 -22.40 -4.68 20.51
N ASP A 153 -21.08 -4.61 20.66
CA ASP A 153 -20.42 -3.62 21.51
C ASP A 153 -19.30 -2.89 20.74
N PRO A 154 -19.58 -1.77 20.09
CA PRO A 154 -18.60 -1.07 19.26
C PRO A 154 -17.41 -0.50 20.08
N ALA A 155 -17.48 -0.56 21.40
CA ALA A 155 -16.39 -0.08 22.25
C ALA A 155 -15.22 -1.07 22.30
N ASP A 156 -15.46 -2.33 22.09
CA ASP A 156 -14.42 -3.35 22.20
C ASP A 156 -13.40 -3.29 21.04
N ALA A 157 -13.74 -2.69 19.89
CA ALA A 157 -12.80 -2.38 18.83
C ALA A 157 -11.56 -1.61 19.31
N ASN A 158 -11.75 -0.71 20.26
CA ASN A 158 -10.69 0.13 20.80
C ASN A 158 -9.99 -0.48 22.02
N MET A 159 -10.41 -1.66 22.46
CA MET A 159 -9.76 -2.39 23.54
C MET A 159 -8.55 -3.17 23.03
N ASP A 160 -7.61 -3.42 23.93
CA ASP A 160 -6.48 -4.32 23.73
C ASP A 160 -6.69 -5.59 24.56
N CYS A 161 -7.30 -6.62 23.94
CA CYS A 161 -7.74 -7.81 24.65
C CYS A 161 -6.61 -8.68 25.22
N ASN A 162 -5.38 -8.58 24.69
CA ASN A 162 -4.22 -9.38 25.12
C ASN A 162 -3.08 -8.54 25.72
N GLY A 163 -3.19 -7.20 25.70
CA GLY A 163 -2.20 -6.29 26.27
C GLY A 163 -0.89 -6.24 25.51
N ASP A 164 -0.93 -6.38 24.16
CA ASP A 164 0.26 -6.32 23.31
C ASP A 164 0.55 -4.91 22.74
N GLY A 165 -0.33 -3.95 23.00
CA GLY A 165 -0.21 -2.57 22.58
C GLY A 165 -0.98 -2.25 21.29
N TYR A 166 -1.68 -3.21 20.70
CA TYR A 166 -2.58 -3.01 19.56
C TYR A 166 -4.04 -3.16 19.98
N THR A 167 -4.90 -2.31 19.46
CA THR A 167 -6.35 -2.42 19.65
C THR A 167 -6.91 -3.62 18.86
N ASN A 168 -8.12 -4.08 19.20
CA ASN A 168 -8.75 -5.21 18.52
C ASN A 168 -8.97 -4.93 17.04
N ILE A 169 -9.39 -3.71 16.67
CA ILE A 169 -9.54 -3.31 15.26
C ILE A 169 -8.20 -3.28 14.53
N GLU A 170 -7.10 -2.84 15.17
CA GLU A 170 -5.77 -2.91 14.57
C GLU A 170 -5.32 -4.35 14.36
N LYS A 171 -5.63 -5.26 15.30
CA LYS A 171 -5.36 -6.69 15.15
C LYS A 171 -6.12 -7.28 13.96
N TYR A 172 -7.40 -6.95 13.82
CA TYR A 172 -8.21 -7.37 12.67
C TYR A 172 -7.61 -6.88 11.35
N ILE A 173 -7.35 -5.58 11.23
CA ILE A 173 -6.82 -4.97 9.99
C ILE A 173 -5.46 -5.56 9.62
N ASN A 174 -4.61 -5.84 10.60
CA ASN A 174 -3.26 -6.31 10.38
C ASN A 174 -3.12 -7.86 10.40
N GLY A 175 -4.21 -8.60 10.59
CA GLY A 175 -4.18 -10.06 10.67
C GLY A 175 -3.35 -10.59 11.85
N ILE A 176 -3.35 -9.85 12.96
CA ILE A 176 -2.70 -10.25 14.22
C ILE A 176 -3.66 -11.13 14.99
N ASP A 177 -3.15 -12.22 15.55
CA ASP A 177 -3.91 -13.14 16.40
C ASP A 177 -4.20 -12.47 17.77
N PRO A 178 -5.46 -12.14 18.09
CA PRO A 178 -5.79 -11.45 19.32
C PRO A 178 -5.64 -12.30 20.58
N ALA A 179 -5.56 -13.63 20.45
CA ALA A 179 -5.34 -14.53 21.58
C ALA A 179 -3.86 -14.62 21.98
N LYS A 180 -2.94 -14.14 21.14
CA LYS A 180 -1.50 -14.33 21.30
C LYS A 180 -0.80 -13.02 21.54
N LYS A 181 -0.31 -12.83 22.78
CA LYS A 181 0.56 -11.67 23.08
C LYS A 181 1.92 -11.83 22.42
N VAL A 182 2.29 -10.85 21.56
CA VAL A 182 3.58 -10.80 20.87
C VAL A 182 4.27 -9.50 21.19
N ASP A 183 5.57 -9.57 21.52
CA ASP A 183 6.39 -8.37 21.62
C ASP A 183 6.84 -7.93 20.23
N TRP A 184 6.14 -6.97 19.65
CA TRP A 184 6.41 -6.41 18.32
C TRP A 184 7.63 -5.48 18.30
N THR A 185 8.22 -5.16 19.45
CA THR A 185 9.47 -4.41 19.53
C THR A 185 10.69 -5.29 19.27
N ASP A 186 10.56 -6.60 19.48
CA ASP A 186 11.58 -7.56 19.06
C ASP A 186 11.46 -7.86 17.57
N ILE A 187 12.45 -7.41 16.79
CA ILE A 187 12.51 -7.60 15.34
C ILE A 187 12.40 -9.07 14.91
N LYS A 188 12.74 -10.03 15.77
CA LYS A 188 12.63 -11.46 15.47
C LYS A 188 11.18 -11.93 15.37
N ASN A 189 10.26 -11.20 15.97
CA ASN A 189 8.84 -11.49 15.93
C ASN A 189 8.16 -10.93 14.68
N ASN A 190 8.84 -10.07 13.92
CA ASN A 190 8.30 -9.47 12.71
C ASN A 190 8.16 -10.50 11.60
N HIS A 191 6.93 -10.71 11.14
CA HIS A 191 6.59 -11.60 10.04
C HIS A 191 5.41 -11.03 9.24
N ASP A 192 5.15 -11.60 8.07
CA ASP A 192 4.00 -11.22 7.26
C ASP A 192 2.71 -11.77 7.89
N THR A 193 1.97 -10.90 8.58
CA THR A 193 0.68 -11.24 9.19
C THR A 193 -0.47 -11.22 8.18
N LEU A 194 -0.33 -10.48 7.06
CA LEU A 194 -1.38 -10.32 6.06
C LEU A 194 -1.63 -11.59 5.25
N ALA A 195 -0.63 -12.46 5.12
CA ALA A 195 -0.79 -13.75 4.47
C ALA A 195 -1.83 -14.64 5.18
N LYS A 196 -1.86 -14.59 6.52
CA LYS A 196 -2.84 -15.32 7.33
C LYS A 196 -4.25 -14.75 7.20
N ARG A 197 -4.39 -13.43 7.09
CA ARG A 197 -5.69 -12.77 6.93
C ARG A 197 -6.46 -13.32 5.71
N LYS A 198 -5.74 -13.60 4.63
CA LYS A 198 -6.33 -14.16 3.40
C LYS A 198 -6.86 -15.61 3.57
N SER A 199 -6.38 -16.33 4.57
CA SER A 199 -6.82 -17.72 4.84
C SER A 199 -8.01 -17.80 5.82
N LEU A 200 -8.42 -16.67 6.40
CA LEU A 200 -9.56 -16.58 7.32
C LEU A 200 -10.89 -16.23 6.59
N MET A 201 -10.84 -16.22 5.28
CA MET A 201 -11.98 -16.07 4.36
C MET A 201 -12.29 -17.42 3.76
#